data_cc90790b81d018a328e9b658a477197e
#
_entry.id   cc90790b81d018a328e9b658a477197e
#
_cell.length_a   1.000
_cell.length_b   1.000
_cell.length_c   1.000
_cell.angle_alpha   90.00
_cell.angle_beta   90.00
_cell.angle_gamma   90.00
#
_symmetry.space_group_name_H-M   'P 1'
#
loop_
_entity.id
_entity.type
_entity.pdbx_description
1 polymer ?
#
loop_
_entity_poly.entity_id
_entity_poly.type
_entity_poly.pdbx_seq_one_letter_code
_entity_poly.pdbx_strand_id
1 'polypeptide(L)'
;MEHALALTLQQITGSQQNTACTHQNICHPVGGTGLDQLAALRAGSPRRLILAPGNYGLDYLHERYPEFHAVPVVKTSNFIGDTLDMAAAARFEEVLLVGHVGKLVKVAGGIMNTHSHTADCRTELFCTHAALCGASREVCAALMNAATTDACLELLDSAGLRA
;
A
#
# COMPACT_ATOMS: atom_id res chain seq x y z
N MET A 1 17.10 -4.59 -8.13
CA MET A 1 16.47 -5.37 -7.09
C MET A 1 15.96 -4.55 -5.89
N GLU A 2 15.24 -3.46 -6.06
CA GLU A 2 14.72 -2.70 -4.91
C GLU A 2 13.46 -1.95 -5.35
N HIS A 3 12.32 -2.64 -5.32
CA HIS A 3 11.05 -2.03 -5.70
C HIS A 3 10.10 -1.93 -4.50
N ALA A 4 10.65 -1.49 -3.35
CA ALA A 4 9.83 -1.10 -2.22
C ALA A 4 9.46 0.38 -2.35
N LEU A 5 8.17 0.67 -2.36
CA LEU A 5 7.63 2.03 -2.31
C LEU A 5 7.12 2.31 -0.89
N ALA A 6 7.42 3.49 -0.38
CA ALA A 6 6.87 4.00 0.85
C ALA A 6 5.93 5.17 0.53
N LEU A 7 4.70 5.10 0.99
CA LEU A 7 3.74 6.19 0.92
C LEU A 7 3.49 6.72 2.33
N THR A 8 3.77 7.98 2.55
CA THR A 8 3.47 8.66 3.81
C THR A 8 2.17 9.41 3.66
N LEU A 9 1.17 9.03 4.44
CA LEU A 9 -0.09 9.76 4.53
C LEU A 9 -0.01 10.71 5.72
N GLN A 10 0.32 11.98 5.46
CA GLN A 10 0.21 13.04 6.44
C GLN A 10 -1.21 13.58 6.47
N GLN A 11 -1.81 13.56 7.66
CA GLN A 11 -3.11 14.14 8.00
C GLN A 11 -4.32 13.53 7.26
N ILE A 12 -4.88 12.50 7.86
CA ILE A 12 -6.28 12.13 7.61
C ILE A 12 -7.15 13.06 8.47
N THR A 13 -7.24 14.33 8.09
CA THR A 13 -8.24 15.26 8.61
C THR A 13 -9.31 15.47 7.55
N GLY A 14 -10.29 14.64 7.56
CA GLY A 14 -11.48 14.79 6.73
C GLY A 14 -12.69 14.30 7.51
N SER A 15 -13.45 15.26 8.06
CA SER A 15 -14.79 14.99 8.57
C SER A 15 -15.65 14.45 7.43
N GLN A 16 -15.82 13.17 7.33
CA GLN A 16 -16.95 12.57 6.64
C GLN A 16 -17.78 11.80 7.65
N GLN A 17 -19.05 12.20 7.69
CA GLN A 17 -20.05 11.65 8.57
C GLN A 17 -20.21 10.16 8.33
N ASN A 18 -20.08 9.42 9.44
CA ASN A 18 -20.36 8.00 9.58
C ASN A 18 -21.66 7.59 8.89
N THR A 19 -21.54 6.86 7.81
CA THR A 19 -22.50 5.81 7.51
C THR A 19 -21.94 4.53 8.12
N ALA A 20 -22.59 4.07 9.17
CA ALA A 20 -22.22 2.84 9.86
C ALA A 20 -22.24 1.68 8.89
N CYS A 21 -21.08 1.27 8.40
CA CYS A 21 -20.90 0.03 7.69
C CYS A 21 -20.70 -1.07 8.73
N THR A 22 -21.79 -1.76 9.08
CA THR A 22 -21.75 -2.98 9.87
C THR A 22 -21.14 -4.08 9.03
N HIS A 23 -19.83 -4.16 8.95
CA HIS A 23 -19.13 -5.33 8.47
C HIS A 23 -18.67 -6.20 9.64
N GLN A 24 -19.59 -7.02 10.10
CA GLN A 24 -19.26 -8.24 10.82
C GLN A 24 -18.57 -9.20 9.84
N ASN A 25 -17.43 -9.75 10.26
CA ASN A 25 -16.59 -10.75 9.60
C ASN A 25 -15.49 -10.24 8.67
N ILE A 26 -14.51 -9.53 9.22
CA ILE A 26 -13.17 -9.60 8.69
C ILE A 26 -12.42 -10.61 9.56
N CYS A 27 -12.54 -11.88 9.19
CA CYS A 27 -11.72 -12.95 9.77
C CYS A 27 -10.29 -12.77 9.31
N HIS A 28 -9.44 -12.15 10.12
CA HIS A 28 -8.01 -12.26 9.99
C HIS A 28 -7.51 -13.52 10.70
N PRO A 29 -6.56 -14.27 10.11
CA PRO A 29 -6.02 -15.50 10.71
C PRO A 29 -5.06 -15.26 11.89
N VAL A 30 -5.08 -14.09 12.51
CA VAL A 30 -4.30 -13.79 13.72
C VAL A 30 -5.30 -13.35 14.79
N GLY A 31 -5.50 -14.15 15.80
CA GLY A 31 -6.55 -14.07 16.81
C GLY A 31 -6.70 -12.70 17.48
N GLY A 32 -7.68 -11.99 17.05
CA GLY A 32 -8.13 -10.66 17.45
C GLY A 32 -8.65 -9.92 16.24
N THR A 33 -9.66 -9.08 16.39
CA THR A 33 -10.07 -8.20 15.30
C THR A 33 -8.95 -7.20 15.03
N GLY A 34 -8.71 -6.82 13.78
CA GLY A 34 -7.68 -5.83 13.43
C GLY A 34 -7.83 -4.51 14.23
N LEU A 35 -9.08 -4.16 14.57
CA LEU A 35 -9.42 -3.04 15.46
C LEU A 35 -8.87 -3.23 16.87
N ASP A 36 -8.98 -4.41 17.46
CA ASP A 36 -8.50 -4.68 18.83
C ASP A 36 -6.97 -4.58 18.88
N GLN A 37 -6.27 -5.05 17.84
CA GLN A 37 -4.83 -4.92 17.73
C GLN A 37 -4.40 -3.46 17.63
N LEU A 38 -5.05 -2.67 16.79
CA LEU A 38 -4.77 -1.25 16.64
C LEU A 38 -5.11 -0.46 17.90
N ALA A 39 -6.22 -0.76 18.56
CA ALA A 39 -6.60 -0.17 19.83
C ALA A 39 -5.60 -0.50 20.94
N ALA A 40 -5.14 -1.75 21.02
CA ALA A 40 -4.13 -2.18 21.99
C ALA A 40 -2.79 -1.48 21.72
N LEU A 41 -2.36 -1.37 20.48
CA LEU A 41 -1.16 -0.61 20.12
C LEU A 41 -1.31 0.86 20.48
N ARG A 42 -2.46 1.47 20.20
CA ARG A 42 -2.69 2.89 20.51
C ARG A 42 -2.74 3.19 22.01
N ALA A 43 -3.15 2.23 22.83
CA ALA A 43 -3.12 2.35 24.29
C ALA A 43 -1.70 2.56 24.84
N GLY A 44 -0.67 2.06 24.15
CA GLY A 44 0.74 2.35 24.41
C GLY A 44 1.19 3.76 23.97
N SER A 45 0.27 4.58 23.46
CA SER A 45 0.47 5.96 23.01
C SER A 45 1.41 6.19 21.82
N PRO A 46 1.67 5.25 20.88
CA PRO A 46 2.40 5.57 19.68
C PRO A 46 1.57 6.49 18.79
N ARG A 47 2.22 7.52 18.24
CA ARG A 47 1.58 8.44 17.27
C ARG A 47 1.71 7.91 15.85
N ARG A 48 2.70 7.05 15.62
CA ARG A 48 3.11 6.52 14.32
C ARG A 48 2.76 5.05 14.20
N LEU A 49 2.45 4.62 12.98
CA LEU A 49 2.13 3.24 12.66
C LEU A 49 2.73 2.88 11.30
N ILE A 50 3.29 1.67 11.18
CA ILE A 50 3.67 1.10 9.90
C ILE A 50 2.61 0.08 9.49
N LEU A 51 2.10 0.20 8.27
CA LEU A 51 1.24 -0.78 7.63
C LEU A 51 2.03 -1.50 6.54
N ALA A 52 2.09 -2.84 6.64
CA ALA A 52 2.84 -3.65 5.69
C ALA A 52 1.96 -4.76 5.10
N PRO A 53 1.66 -4.75 3.80
CA PRO A 53 0.89 -5.81 3.14
C PRO A 53 1.64 -7.13 2.97
N GLY A 54 2.88 -7.20 3.39
CA GLY A 54 3.75 -8.37 3.38
C GLY A 54 5.07 -8.09 4.06
N ASN A 55 5.98 -9.05 4.07
CA ASN A 55 7.29 -8.89 4.71
C ASN A 55 8.27 -8.09 3.84
N TYR A 56 8.18 -8.21 2.52
CA TYR A 56 9.17 -7.66 1.59
C TYR A 56 9.49 -6.17 1.81
N GLY A 57 8.44 -5.33 1.89
CA GLY A 57 8.64 -3.90 2.14
C GLY A 57 9.10 -3.61 3.57
N LEU A 58 8.68 -4.43 4.54
CA LEU A 58 9.09 -4.28 5.93
C LEU A 58 10.56 -4.66 6.14
N ASP A 59 11.01 -5.75 5.55
CA ASP A 59 12.40 -6.19 5.62
C ASP A 59 13.31 -5.11 5.00
N TYR A 60 12.94 -4.60 3.81
CA TYR A 60 13.64 -3.47 3.17
C TYR A 60 13.69 -2.22 4.05
N LEU A 61 12.56 -1.85 4.67
CA LEU A 61 12.49 -0.68 5.54
C LEU A 61 13.43 -0.82 6.74
N HIS A 62 13.39 -1.97 7.40
CA HIS A 62 14.19 -2.20 8.59
C HIS A 62 15.69 -2.32 8.27
N GLU A 63 16.04 -2.90 7.13
CA GLU A 63 17.43 -2.99 6.69
C GLU A 63 18.05 -1.62 6.39
N ARG A 64 17.27 -0.74 5.75
CA ARG A 64 17.76 0.57 5.28
C ARG A 64 17.56 1.70 6.26
N TYR A 65 16.56 1.59 7.14
CA TYR A 65 16.11 2.66 8.01
C TYR A 65 15.88 2.13 9.44
N PRO A 66 16.97 1.91 10.21
CA PRO A 66 16.89 1.33 11.57
C PRO A 66 16.01 2.12 12.55
N GLU A 67 15.83 3.42 12.32
CA GLU A 67 14.97 4.29 13.14
C GLU A 67 13.50 3.87 13.15
N PHE A 68 13.07 3.07 12.16
CA PHE A 68 11.70 2.54 12.12
C PHE A 68 11.51 1.26 12.95
N HIS A 69 12.55 0.64 13.49
CA HIS A 69 12.42 -0.57 14.31
C HIS A 69 11.56 -0.35 15.57
N ALA A 70 11.55 0.88 16.11
CA ALA A 70 10.75 1.22 17.28
C ALA A 70 9.29 1.57 16.96
N VAL A 71 8.93 1.70 15.67
CA VAL A 71 7.58 2.04 15.26
C VAL A 71 6.73 0.76 15.17
N PRO A 72 5.55 0.71 15.80
CA PRO A 72 4.69 -0.47 15.73
C PRO A 72 4.27 -0.78 14.29
N VAL A 73 4.21 -2.08 13.98
CA VAL A 73 3.88 -2.59 12.66
C VAL A 73 2.60 -3.40 12.68
N VAL A 74 1.71 -3.16 11.73
CA VAL A 74 0.54 -4.01 11.46
C VAL A 74 0.63 -4.58 10.06
N LYS A 75 0.50 -5.90 9.95
CA LYS A 75 0.44 -6.61 8.67
C LYS A 75 -0.98 -6.57 8.12
N THR A 76 -1.17 -5.92 6.99
CA THR A 76 -2.49 -5.68 6.40
C THR A 76 -2.92 -6.78 5.42
N SER A 77 -1.99 -7.65 4.99
CA SER A 77 -2.24 -8.58 3.87
C SER A 77 -2.74 -7.84 2.63
N ASN A 78 -3.95 -8.11 2.17
CA ASN A 78 -4.57 -7.44 1.03
C ASN A 78 -5.58 -6.35 1.44
N PHE A 79 -5.90 -6.24 2.74
CA PHE A 79 -6.95 -5.38 3.29
C PHE A 79 -6.42 -3.98 3.66
N ILE A 80 -5.80 -3.31 2.69
CA ILE A 80 -5.12 -2.03 2.92
C ILE A 80 -6.13 -0.95 3.31
N GLY A 81 -7.25 -0.84 2.57
CA GLY A 81 -8.28 0.16 2.85
C GLY A 81 -8.87 0.01 4.24
N ASP A 82 -9.36 -1.20 4.57
CA ASP A 82 -9.96 -1.47 5.88
C ASP A 82 -8.97 -1.15 7.02
N THR A 83 -7.68 -1.47 6.84
CA THR A 83 -6.66 -1.21 7.85
C THR A 83 -6.35 0.28 7.98
N LEU A 84 -6.37 1.04 6.89
CA LEU A 84 -6.25 2.51 6.92
C LEU A 84 -7.41 3.16 7.66
N ASP A 85 -8.64 2.72 7.40
CA ASP A 85 -9.83 3.21 8.08
C ASP A 85 -9.77 2.90 9.59
N MET A 86 -9.33 1.70 9.95
CA MET A 86 -9.13 1.32 11.35
C MET A 86 -8.02 2.15 12.02
N ALA A 87 -6.92 2.44 11.32
CA ALA A 87 -5.84 3.27 11.84
C ALA A 87 -6.32 4.71 12.08
N ALA A 88 -7.13 5.24 11.16
CA ALA A 88 -7.77 6.54 11.30
C ALA A 88 -8.73 6.57 12.50
N ALA A 89 -9.59 5.56 12.64
CA ALA A 89 -10.51 5.41 13.77
C ALA A 89 -9.78 5.31 15.12
N ALA A 90 -8.63 4.63 15.15
CA ALA A 90 -7.75 4.53 16.31
C ALA A 90 -6.93 5.81 16.56
N ARG A 91 -7.06 6.84 15.73
CA ARG A 91 -6.41 8.14 15.85
C ARG A 91 -4.88 8.09 15.82
N PHE A 92 -4.30 7.27 14.95
CA PHE A 92 -2.90 7.41 14.60
C PHE A 92 -2.70 8.70 13.79
N GLU A 93 -1.62 9.42 14.09
CA GLU A 93 -1.36 10.73 13.48
C GLU A 93 -0.54 10.59 12.19
N GLU A 94 0.34 9.60 12.16
CA GLU A 94 1.18 9.29 11.01
C GLU A 94 1.09 7.79 10.69
N VAL A 95 0.85 7.49 9.43
CA VAL A 95 0.83 6.11 8.93
C VAL A 95 1.80 6.00 7.75
N LEU A 96 2.75 5.08 7.86
CA LEU A 96 3.65 4.71 6.78
C LEU A 96 3.17 3.39 6.16
N LEU A 97 2.70 3.44 4.93
CA LEU A 97 2.40 2.24 4.16
C LEU A 97 3.63 1.83 3.35
N VAL A 98 4.18 0.65 3.64
CA VAL A 98 5.37 0.13 2.97
C VAL A 98 5.11 -1.26 2.40
N GLY A 99 5.43 -1.47 1.13
CA GLY A 99 5.16 -2.73 0.47
C GLY A 99 5.81 -2.85 -0.91
N HIS A 100 5.62 -4.01 -1.53
CA HIS A 100 6.06 -4.23 -2.90
C HIS A 100 5.22 -3.41 -3.88
N VAL A 101 5.86 -2.89 -4.92
CA VAL A 101 5.22 -2.07 -5.97
C VAL A 101 3.97 -2.74 -6.56
N GLY A 102 3.99 -4.07 -6.73
CA GLY A 102 2.87 -4.83 -7.27
C GLY A 102 1.57 -4.75 -6.47
N LYS A 103 1.64 -4.37 -5.18
CA LYS A 103 0.45 -4.05 -4.37
C LYS A 103 0.19 -2.55 -4.33
N LEU A 104 1.23 -1.74 -4.16
CA LEU A 104 1.07 -0.30 -3.97
C LEU A 104 0.58 0.41 -5.23
N VAL A 105 0.93 -0.07 -6.42
CA VAL A 105 0.38 0.47 -7.68
C VAL A 105 -1.14 0.29 -7.75
N LYS A 106 -1.70 -0.81 -7.22
CA LYS A 106 -3.16 -0.99 -7.15
C LYS A 106 -3.82 0.05 -6.25
N VAL A 107 -3.18 0.35 -5.11
CA VAL A 107 -3.65 1.40 -4.19
C VAL A 107 -3.67 2.76 -4.89
N ALA A 108 -2.66 3.06 -5.70
CA ALA A 108 -2.63 4.28 -6.52
C ALA A 108 -3.82 4.36 -7.51
N GLY A 109 -4.35 3.22 -7.93
CA GLY A 109 -5.57 3.12 -8.74
C GLY A 109 -6.86 3.08 -7.94
N GLY A 110 -6.81 3.27 -6.62
CA GLY A 110 -7.99 3.22 -5.75
C GLY A 110 -8.44 1.81 -5.34
N ILE A 111 -7.66 0.77 -5.68
CA ILE A 111 -7.96 -0.61 -5.30
C ILE A 111 -7.44 -0.87 -3.89
N MET A 112 -8.31 -0.75 -2.91
CA MET A 112 -7.97 -0.84 -1.50
C MET A 112 -7.91 -2.28 -0.95
N ASN A 113 -8.51 -3.25 -1.64
CA ASN A 113 -8.24 -4.67 -1.45
C ASN A 113 -7.38 -5.18 -2.61
N THR A 114 -6.09 -5.39 -2.34
CA THR A 114 -5.09 -5.68 -3.38
C THR A 114 -5.04 -7.14 -3.81
N HIS A 115 -5.97 -7.99 -3.35
CA HIS A 115 -6.06 -9.37 -3.81
C HIS A 115 -6.42 -9.41 -5.30
N SER A 116 -5.70 -10.23 -6.09
CA SER A 116 -5.90 -10.31 -7.54
C SER A 116 -7.31 -10.78 -7.94
N HIS A 117 -7.98 -11.52 -7.08
CA HIS A 117 -9.38 -11.92 -7.28
C HIS A 117 -10.35 -10.74 -7.20
N THR A 118 -10.00 -9.67 -6.48
CA THR A 118 -10.84 -8.47 -6.34
C THR A 118 -10.72 -7.60 -7.59
N ALA A 119 -9.50 -7.24 -7.95
CA ALA A 119 -9.21 -6.45 -9.13
C ALA A 119 -7.72 -6.50 -9.48
N ASP A 120 -7.42 -6.26 -10.74
CA ASP A 120 -6.08 -5.98 -11.22
C ASP A 120 -6.14 -4.86 -12.26
N CYS A 121 -5.29 -3.87 -12.11
CA CYS A 121 -5.15 -2.76 -13.05
C CYS A 121 -3.69 -2.27 -13.12
N ARG A 122 -2.75 -3.15 -12.80
CA ARG A 122 -1.33 -2.77 -12.65
C ARG A 122 -0.74 -2.26 -13.96
N THR A 123 -0.93 -3.01 -15.03
CA THR A 123 -0.41 -2.66 -16.36
C THR A 123 -1.06 -1.41 -16.91
N GLU A 124 -2.37 -1.25 -16.70
CA GLU A 124 -3.14 -0.07 -17.10
C GLU A 124 -2.65 1.19 -16.41
N LEU A 125 -2.37 1.11 -15.11
CA LEU A 125 -1.83 2.24 -14.34
C LEU A 125 -0.43 2.61 -14.82
N PHE A 126 0.47 1.63 -14.97
CA PHE A 126 1.79 1.90 -15.52
C PHE A 126 1.71 2.52 -16.92
N CYS A 127 0.88 1.96 -17.81
CA CYS A 127 0.69 2.48 -19.15
C CYS A 127 0.15 3.91 -19.15
N THR A 128 -0.88 4.19 -18.35
CA THR A 128 -1.49 5.52 -18.25
C THR A 128 -0.49 6.58 -17.79
N HIS A 129 0.23 6.30 -16.71
CA HIS A 129 1.22 7.25 -16.19
C HIS A 129 2.43 7.41 -17.11
N ALA A 130 2.90 6.33 -17.72
CA ALA A 130 3.96 6.39 -18.72
C ALA A 130 3.56 7.25 -19.94
N ALA A 131 2.34 7.10 -20.43
CA ALA A 131 1.81 7.91 -21.53
C ALA A 131 1.78 9.41 -21.16
N LEU A 132 1.36 9.75 -19.94
CA LEU A 132 1.37 11.12 -19.44
C LEU A 132 2.80 11.68 -19.30
N CYS A 133 3.80 10.82 -19.08
CA CYS A 133 5.22 11.17 -19.05
C CYS A 133 5.87 11.17 -20.45
N GLY A 134 5.10 10.97 -21.52
CA GLY A 134 5.59 11.02 -22.89
C GLY A 134 6.10 9.69 -23.45
N ALA A 135 5.69 8.55 -22.87
CA ALA A 135 6.01 7.24 -23.45
C ALA A 135 5.48 7.10 -24.88
N SER A 136 6.26 6.44 -25.73
CA SER A 136 5.81 6.11 -27.07
C SER A 136 4.67 5.07 -27.04
N ARG A 137 3.93 4.96 -28.15
CA ARG A 137 2.88 3.97 -28.31
C ARG A 137 3.40 2.53 -28.14
N GLU A 138 4.62 2.28 -28.60
CA GLU A 138 5.28 0.97 -28.51
C GLU A 138 5.57 0.61 -27.05
N VAL A 139 6.07 1.58 -26.25
CA VAL A 139 6.30 1.41 -24.81
C VAL A 139 4.98 1.17 -24.07
N CYS A 140 3.94 1.94 -24.38
CA CYS A 140 2.61 1.74 -23.81
C CYS A 140 2.05 0.35 -24.13
N ALA A 141 2.18 -0.10 -25.38
CA ALA A 141 1.75 -1.43 -25.78
C ALA A 141 2.55 -2.55 -25.08
N ALA A 142 3.85 -2.35 -24.88
CA ALA A 142 4.68 -3.30 -24.15
C ALA A 142 4.28 -3.37 -22.66
N LEU A 143 4.01 -2.24 -22.02
CA LEU A 143 3.52 -2.16 -20.63
C LEU A 143 2.20 -2.91 -20.45
N MET A 144 1.24 -2.73 -21.37
CA MET A 144 -0.05 -3.42 -21.33
C MET A 144 0.08 -4.94 -21.46
N ASN A 145 1.12 -5.43 -22.10
CA ASN A 145 1.39 -6.86 -22.28
C ASN A 145 2.40 -7.43 -21.27
N ALA A 146 2.87 -6.62 -20.31
CA ALA A 146 3.83 -7.07 -19.34
C ALA A 146 3.20 -8.07 -18.34
N ALA A 147 3.90 -9.17 -18.07
CA ALA A 147 3.39 -10.22 -17.19
C ALA A 147 3.48 -9.86 -15.70
N THR A 148 4.42 -8.99 -15.35
CA THR A 148 4.72 -8.62 -13.95
C THR A 148 4.96 -7.12 -13.82
N THR A 149 4.85 -6.59 -12.59
CA THR A 149 5.23 -5.21 -12.28
C THR A 149 6.72 -4.96 -12.45
N ASP A 150 7.54 -5.97 -12.21
CA ASP A 150 9.01 -5.85 -12.40
C ASP A 150 9.33 -5.69 -13.88
N ALA A 151 8.66 -6.44 -14.77
CA ALA A 151 8.77 -6.25 -16.22
C ALA A 151 8.31 -4.85 -16.65
N CYS A 152 7.26 -4.29 -16.02
CA CYS A 152 6.86 -2.90 -16.28
C CYS A 152 7.98 -1.92 -15.90
N LEU A 153 8.61 -2.11 -14.75
CA LEU A 153 9.70 -1.25 -14.29
C LEU A 153 10.92 -1.34 -15.22
N GLU A 154 11.30 -2.54 -15.67
CA GLU A 154 12.38 -2.73 -16.64
C GLU A 154 12.11 -2.03 -17.98
N LEU A 155 10.86 -2.06 -18.46
CA LEU A 155 10.45 -1.34 -19.67
C LEU A 155 10.56 0.18 -19.47
N LEU A 156 10.16 0.70 -18.32
CA LEU A 156 10.25 2.12 -17.99
C LEU A 156 11.72 2.57 -17.86
N ASP A 157 12.58 1.75 -17.23
CA ASP A 157 14.02 2.01 -17.14
C ASP A 157 14.65 2.09 -18.54
N SER A 158 14.32 1.12 -19.39
CA SER A 158 14.82 1.07 -20.77
C SER A 158 14.36 2.24 -21.62
N ALA A 159 13.20 2.80 -21.32
CA ALA A 159 12.63 3.97 -21.99
C ALA A 159 13.09 5.31 -21.38
N GLY A 160 13.89 5.30 -20.30
CA GLY A 160 14.31 6.50 -19.58
C GLY A 160 13.17 7.26 -18.90
N LEU A 161 12.10 6.57 -18.55
CA LEU A 161 10.87 7.13 -17.93
C LEU A 161 10.78 6.90 -16.43
N ARG A 162 11.80 6.27 -15.84
CA ARG A 162 11.90 6.08 -14.40
C ARG A 162 12.87 7.13 -13.83
N ALA A 163 12.36 8.02 -12.99
CA ALA A 163 13.12 9.02 -12.26
C ALA A 163 13.63 8.48 -10.92
#